data_5e64005bdfa73896885ca6b6d3b5d12d
#
_entry.id   5e64005bdfa73896885ca6b6d3b5d12d
#
_cell.length_a   1.000
_cell.length_b   1.000
_cell.length_c   1.000
_cell.angle_alpha   90.00
_cell.angle_beta   90.00
_cell.angle_gamma   90.00
#
_symmetry.space_group_name_H-M   'P 1'
#
loop_
_entity.id
_entity.type
_entity.pdbx_description
1 polymer ?
#
loop_
_entity_poly.entity_id
_entity_poly.type
_entity_poly.pdbx_seq_one_letter_code
_entity_poly.pdbx_strand_id
1 'polypeptide(L)'
;MSRLVTRTANPVVGIPVAATPSSTRTVHPWSWWAWAAGCGIAISLTNNPLLVVLITAAVTLVVAVRRTDEPWARSARVYAGMAFTVIIIRVFFQILMGGDGKGTVLFRLPEASLPNWAAGIRLGGPVTAEGLAATGYDALRLAGMLACLGAANSLANPRRVLKSVPAALHDISVAVVIALSVFPQLIASAQRVRRARRLRGNTRKGIRALGAVLVPVLEDLSLIHI
;
A
#
# COMPACT_ATOMS: atom_id res chain seq x y z
N MET A 1 67.60 -36.97 -29.20
CA MET A 1 66.42 -37.55 -28.54
C MET A 1 65.56 -36.39 -28.05
N SER A 2 64.59 -35.99 -28.84
CA SER A 2 63.74 -34.83 -28.63
C SER A 2 62.40 -35.32 -28.09
N ARG A 3 62.04 -34.93 -26.86
CA ARG A 3 60.70 -35.23 -26.27
C ARG A 3 59.76 -34.11 -26.64
N LEU A 4 58.82 -34.42 -27.50
CA LEU A 4 57.61 -33.58 -27.78
C LEU A 4 56.68 -33.61 -26.56
N VAL A 5 56.54 -32.45 -25.94
CA VAL A 5 55.52 -32.23 -24.90
C VAL A 5 54.24 -31.88 -25.59
N THR A 6 53.31 -32.84 -25.67
CA THR A 6 51.96 -32.62 -26.15
C THR A 6 51.19 -31.80 -25.10
N ARG A 7 50.93 -30.56 -25.43
CA ARG A 7 50.09 -29.62 -24.63
C ARG A 7 48.63 -30.01 -24.86
N THR A 8 48.01 -30.74 -23.94
CA THR A 8 46.56 -31.00 -23.95
C THR A 8 45.80 -29.69 -23.75
N ALA A 9 45.10 -29.28 -24.77
CA ALA A 9 44.18 -28.14 -24.71
C ALA A 9 43.02 -28.49 -23.77
N ASN A 10 42.90 -27.76 -22.67
CA ASN A 10 41.76 -27.81 -21.77
C ASN A 10 40.52 -27.29 -22.54
N PRO A 11 39.40 -28.02 -22.61
CA PRO A 11 38.17 -27.48 -23.16
C PRO A 11 37.67 -26.37 -22.21
N VAL A 12 37.66 -25.14 -22.74
CA VAL A 12 37.03 -24.00 -22.09
C VAL A 12 35.54 -24.36 -21.89
N VAL A 13 35.20 -24.70 -20.68
CA VAL A 13 33.79 -24.89 -20.26
C VAL A 13 33.07 -23.57 -20.56
N GLY A 14 32.25 -23.58 -21.61
CA GLY A 14 31.42 -22.44 -21.97
C GLY A 14 30.53 -22.09 -20.79
N ILE A 15 30.87 -21.04 -20.06
CA ILE A 15 30.01 -20.41 -19.09
C ILE A 15 28.76 -19.98 -19.87
N PRO A 16 27.55 -20.49 -19.56
CA PRO A 16 26.35 -20.01 -20.21
C PRO A 16 26.27 -18.51 -19.94
N VAL A 17 26.38 -17.71 -21.00
CA VAL A 17 26.13 -16.27 -20.94
C VAL A 17 24.68 -16.14 -20.46
N ALA A 18 24.51 -15.83 -19.18
CA ALA A 18 23.20 -15.56 -18.60
C ALA A 18 22.53 -14.53 -19.50
N ALA A 19 21.41 -14.91 -20.09
CA ALA A 19 20.60 -14.03 -20.91
C ALA A 19 20.42 -12.73 -20.14
N THR A 20 20.94 -11.65 -20.69
CA THR A 20 20.76 -10.30 -20.12
C THR A 20 19.27 -10.09 -19.94
N PRO A 21 18.78 -9.84 -18.72
CA PRO A 21 17.37 -9.58 -18.51
C PRO A 21 17.00 -8.42 -19.42
N SER A 22 16.04 -8.65 -20.32
CA SER A 22 15.50 -7.63 -21.21
C SER A 22 15.30 -6.37 -20.39
N SER A 23 15.97 -5.27 -20.78
CA SER A 23 15.85 -3.99 -20.10
C SER A 23 14.42 -3.49 -20.27
N THR A 24 13.53 -3.93 -19.39
CA THR A 24 12.22 -3.32 -19.27
C THR A 24 12.48 -1.86 -18.95
N ARG A 25 12.17 -0.98 -19.90
CA ARG A 25 12.27 0.48 -19.75
C ARG A 25 11.63 0.83 -18.41
N THR A 26 12.46 1.11 -17.41
CA THR A 26 12.00 1.48 -16.09
C THR A 26 11.46 2.89 -16.17
N VAL A 27 10.15 3.01 -16.17
CA VAL A 27 9.45 4.29 -16.16
C VAL A 27 9.87 5.07 -14.92
N HIS A 28 10.04 6.40 -15.09
CA HIS A 28 10.45 7.26 -13.98
C HIS A 28 9.43 7.18 -12.83
N PRO A 29 9.83 7.09 -11.57
CA PRO A 29 8.91 6.88 -10.44
C PRO A 29 7.82 7.96 -10.35
N TRP A 30 8.14 9.21 -10.63
CA TRP A 30 7.19 10.33 -10.64
C TRP A 30 6.11 10.22 -11.71
N SER A 31 6.38 9.49 -12.80
CA SER A 31 5.37 9.26 -13.84
C SER A 31 4.19 8.43 -13.32
N TRP A 32 4.43 7.49 -12.41
CA TRP A 32 3.38 6.72 -11.77
C TRP A 32 2.52 7.57 -10.84
N TRP A 33 3.16 8.49 -10.11
CA TRP A 33 2.43 9.44 -9.26
C TRP A 33 1.61 10.43 -10.09
N ALA A 34 2.20 10.98 -11.16
CA ALA A 34 1.48 11.91 -12.05
C ALA A 34 0.29 11.22 -12.75
N TRP A 35 0.48 9.99 -13.23
CA TRP A 35 -0.59 9.20 -13.82
C TRP A 35 -1.72 8.91 -12.82
N ALA A 36 -1.39 8.45 -11.63
CA ALA A 36 -2.38 8.15 -10.60
C ALA A 36 -3.11 9.42 -10.12
N ALA A 37 -2.40 10.55 -9.99
CA ALA A 37 -3.01 11.84 -9.69
C ALA A 37 -3.97 12.27 -10.79
N GLY A 38 -3.59 12.14 -12.06
CA GLY A 38 -4.46 12.42 -13.21
C GLY A 38 -5.74 11.58 -13.21
N CYS A 39 -5.61 10.27 -12.95
CA CYS A 39 -6.77 9.39 -12.79
C CYS A 39 -7.66 9.80 -11.61
N GLY A 40 -7.06 10.13 -10.46
CA GLY A 40 -7.78 10.59 -9.27
C GLY A 40 -8.54 11.89 -9.51
N ILE A 41 -7.91 12.86 -10.19
CA ILE A 41 -8.55 14.12 -10.60
C ILE A 41 -9.71 13.84 -11.57
N ALA A 42 -9.52 12.98 -12.57
CA ALA A 42 -10.57 12.59 -13.50
C ALA A 42 -11.78 11.98 -12.79
N ILE A 43 -11.55 11.08 -11.81
CA ILE A 43 -12.60 10.50 -10.96
C ILE A 43 -13.28 11.61 -10.14
N SER A 44 -12.53 12.58 -9.63
CA SER A 44 -13.06 13.67 -8.82
C SER A 44 -13.96 14.63 -9.61
N LEU A 45 -13.64 14.87 -10.86
CA LEU A 45 -14.35 15.84 -11.71
C LEU A 45 -15.53 15.23 -12.48
N THR A 46 -15.57 13.90 -12.64
CA THR A 46 -16.65 13.25 -13.40
C THR A 46 -17.90 13.03 -12.56
N ASN A 47 -19.06 13.22 -13.17
CA ASN A 47 -20.36 12.89 -12.59
C ASN A 47 -20.98 11.62 -13.21
N ASN A 48 -20.26 10.96 -14.13
CA ASN A 48 -20.75 9.75 -14.76
C ASN A 48 -20.23 8.50 -14.03
N PRO A 49 -21.13 7.67 -13.44
CA PRO A 49 -20.72 6.48 -12.70
C PRO A 49 -20.00 5.44 -13.56
N LEU A 50 -20.38 5.31 -14.83
CA LEU A 50 -19.73 4.36 -15.75
C LEU A 50 -18.26 4.74 -15.99
N LEU A 51 -17.97 6.05 -16.07
CA LEU A 51 -16.62 6.56 -16.26
C LEU A 51 -15.76 6.31 -15.03
N VAL A 52 -16.33 6.48 -13.82
CA VAL A 52 -15.64 6.14 -12.56
C VAL A 52 -15.30 4.66 -12.51
N VAL A 53 -16.25 3.79 -12.87
CA VAL A 53 -16.02 2.33 -12.96
C VAL A 53 -14.90 2.02 -13.96
N LEU A 54 -14.97 2.61 -15.16
CA LEU A 54 -14.00 2.38 -16.22
C LEU A 54 -12.58 2.80 -15.80
N ILE A 55 -12.42 4.00 -15.24
CA ILE A 55 -11.11 4.50 -14.77
C ILE A 55 -10.60 3.59 -13.64
N THR A 56 -11.44 3.25 -12.66
CA THR A 56 -11.07 2.37 -11.55
C THR A 56 -10.66 0.98 -12.03
N ALA A 57 -11.40 0.43 -13.00
CA ALA A 57 -11.07 -0.85 -13.63
C ALA A 57 -9.73 -0.78 -14.39
N ALA A 58 -9.49 0.29 -15.14
CA ALA A 58 -8.22 0.50 -15.84
C ALA A 58 -7.05 0.60 -14.86
N VAL A 59 -7.20 1.35 -13.76
CA VAL A 59 -6.18 1.50 -12.72
C VAL A 59 -5.89 0.15 -12.06
N THR A 60 -6.92 -0.61 -11.69
CA THR A 60 -6.75 -1.93 -11.06
C THR A 60 -6.12 -2.93 -12.02
N LEU A 61 -6.47 -2.90 -13.30
CA LEU A 61 -5.85 -3.73 -14.35
C LEU A 61 -4.36 -3.43 -14.50
N VAL A 62 -3.97 -2.14 -14.58
CA VAL A 62 -2.57 -1.72 -14.66
C VAL A 62 -1.80 -2.22 -13.45
N VAL A 63 -2.35 -2.08 -12.24
CA VAL A 63 -1.73 -2.60 -11.01
C VAL A 63 -1.60 -4.12 -11.08
N ALA A 64 -2.63 -4.84 -11.52
CA ALA A 64 -2.59 -6.31 -11.62
C ALA A 64 -1.52 -6.82 -12.58
N VAL A 65 -1.34 -6.13 -13.73
CA VAL A 65 -0.38 -6.52 -14.77
C VAL A 65 1.06 -6.08 -14.44
N ARG A 66 1.22 -4.91 -13.81
CA ARG A 66 2.51 -4.27 -13.59
C ARG A 66 3.09 -4.43 -12.19
N ARG A 67 2.33 -4.96 -11.23
CA ARG A 67 2.85 -5.20 -9.87
C ARG A 67 3.99 -6.20 -9.90
N THR A 68 5.02 -5.92 -9.12
CA THR A 68 6.13 -6.83 -8.85
C THR A 68 5.89 -7.57 -7.52
N ASP A 69 6.63 -8.67 -7.26
CA ASP A 69 6.52 -9.43 -5.99
C ASP A 69 7.23 -8.74 -4.81
N GLU A 70 7.60 -7.49 -4.96
CA GLU A 70 8.27 -6.68 -3.96
C GLU A 70 7.37 -6.33 -2.76
N PRO A 71 7.94 -6.10 -1.56
CA PRO A 71 7.16 -5.87 -0.34
C PRO A 71 6.17 -4.70 -0.43
N TRP A 72 6.53 -3.63 -1.16
CA TRP A 72 5.64 -2.47 -1.36
C TRP A 72 4.46 -2.75 -2.29
N ALA A 73 4.56 -3.74 -3.19
CA ALA A 73 3.43 -4.14 -4.04
C ALA A 73 2.25 -4.71 -3.23
N ARG A 74 2.49 -5.16 -1.98
CA ARG A 74 1.43 -5.57 -1.05
C ARG A 74 0.53 -4.41 -0.62
N SER A 75 1.00 -3.17 -0.75
CA SER A 75 0.20 -1.99 -0.43
C SER A 75 -1.09 -1.93 -1.25
N ALA A 76 -1.09 -2.38 -2.51
CA ALA A 76 -2.30 -2.44 -3.34
C ALA A 76 -3.45 -3.21 -2.67
N ARG A 77 -3.14 -4.33 -2.00
CA ARG A 77 -4.16 -5.12 -1.26
C ARG A 77 -4.71 -4.37 -0.05
N VAL A 78 -3.86 -3.62 0.64
CA VAL A 78 -4.28 -2.80 1.78
C VAL A 78 -5.23 -1.69 1.31
N TYR A 79 -4.87 -0.98 0.23
CA TYR A 79 -5.72 0.05 -0.33
C TYR A 79 -7.03 -0.50 -0.91
N ALA A 80 -7.01 -1.67 -1.54
CA ALA A 80 -8.21 -2.36 -1.99
C ALA A 80 -9.12 -2.74 -0.80
N GLY A 81 -8.54 -3.23 0.29
CA GLY A 81 -9.27 -3.51 1.52
C GLY A 81 -9.88 -2.25 2.13
N MET A 82 -9.12 -1.14 2.17
CA MET A 82 -9.63 0.16 2.62
C MET A 82 -10.77 0.66 1.73
N ALA A 83 -10.63 0.58 0.41
CA ALA A 83 -11.67 0.98 -0.53
C ALA A 83 -12.96 0.18 -0.32
N PHE A 84 -12.84 -1.14 -0.16
CA PHE A 84 -13.97 -2.02 0.15
C PHE A 84 -14.63 -1.67 1.49
N THR A 85 -13.82 -1.43 2.52
CA THR A 85 -14.30 -1.00 3.84
C THR A 85 -15.07 0.32 3.78
N VAL A 86 -14.58 1.29 3.00
CA VAL A 86 -15.27 2.58 2.80
C VAL A 86 -16.63 2.39 2.14
N ILE A 87 -16.73 1.50 1.14
CA ILE A 87 -18.03 1.20 0.49
C ILE A 87 -19.00 0.60 1.51
N ILE A 88 -18.55 -0.39 2.30
CA ILE A 88 -19.39 -1.03 3.31
C ILE A 88 -19.86 -0.02 4.35
N ILE A 89 -18.95 0.78 4.90
CA ILE A 89 -19.27 1.77 5.92
C ILE A 89 -20.27 2.80 5.37
N ARG A 90 -20.05 3.31 4.16
CA ARG A 90 -20.96 4.28 3.55
C ARG A 90 -22.36 3.73 3.34
N VAL A 91 -22.48 2.53 2.77
CA VAL A 91 -23.77 1.87 2.56
C VAL A 91 -24.44 1.54 3.89
N PHE A 92 -23.68 1.06 4.87
CA PHE A 92 -24.18 0.77 6.21
C PHE A 92 -24.77 2.02 6.88
N PHE A 93 -24.07 3.14 6.86
CA PHE A 93 -24.56 4.39 7.43
C PHE A 93 -25.76 4.95 6.67
N GLN A 94 -25.80 4.81 5.35
CA GLN A 94 -26.98 5.20 4.56
C GLN A 94 -28.21 4.40 4.96
N ILE A 95 -28.08 3.10 5.17
CA ILE A 95 -29.18 2.25 5.64
C ILE A 95 -29.58 2.64 7.06
N LEU A 96 -28.60 2.86 7.95
CA LEU A 96 -28.85 3.16 9.35
C LEU A 96 -29.50 4.53 9.58
N MET A 97 -29.08 5.55 8.84
CA MET A 97 -29.58 6.92 8.99
C MET A 97 -30.81 7.22 8.13
N GLY A 98 -31.16 6.29 7.22
CA GLY A 98 -32.26 6.52 6.27
C GLY A 98 -31.97 7.62 5.29
N GLY A 99 -32.97 8.04 4.57
CA GLY A 99 -32.90 9.13 3.59
C GLY A 99 -34.01 10.17 3.80
N ASP A 100 -34.01 11.22 3.00
CA ASP A 100 -35.02 12.29 3.03
C ASP A 100 -36.42 11.86 2.57
N GLY A 101 -36.62 10.56 2.32
CA GLY A 101 -37.92 9.99 1.92
C GLY A 101 -38.34 10.36 0.49
N LYS A 102 -37.49 11.05 -0.27
CA LYS A 102 -37.74 11.41 -1.68
C LYS A 102 -37.32 10.25 -2.57
N GLY A 103 -38.28 9.68 -3.31
CA GLY A 103 -38.05 8.59 -4.25
C GLY A 103 -38.71 7.28 -3.85
N THR A 104 -38.30 6.17 -4.50
CA THR A 104 -38.85 4.84 -4.31
C THR A 104 -38.38 4.23 -2.99
N VAL A 105 -39.29 4.11 -2.02
CA VAL A 105 -38.97 3.53 -0.71
C VAL A 105 -38.85 2.02 -0.84
N LEU A 106 -37.69 1.47 -0.55
CA LEU A 106 -37.43 0.03 -0.55
C LEU A 106 -37.94 -0.61 0.75
N PHE A 107 -37.58 -0.01 1.88
CA PHE A 107 -38.05 -0.42 3.21
C PHE A 107 -37.94 0.75 4.18
N ARG A 108 -38.67 0.65 5.29
CA ARG A 108 -38.65 1.64 6.36
C ARG A 108 -38.08 1.03 7.62
N LEU A 109 -37.05 1.66 8.18
CA LEU A 109 -36.57 1.32 9.52
C LEU A 109 -37.39 2.11 10.56
N PRO A 110 -37.63 1.52 11.72
CA PRO A 110 -38.30 2.25 12.83
C PRO A 110 -37.41 3.47 13.19
N GLU A 111 -38.06 4.63 13.27
CA GLU A 111 -37.36 5.86 13.67
C GLU A 111 -37.14 5.84 15.18
N ALA A 112 -35.88 5.92 15.59
CA ALA A 112 -35.53 6.06 17.00
C ALA A 112 -35.33 7.54 17.31
N SER A 113 -36.16 8.07 18.24
CA SER A 113 -35.98 9.41 18.80
C SER A 113 -34.78 9.42 19.75
N LEU A 114 -33.71 10.11 19.37
CA LEU A 114 -32.54 10.27 20.22
C LEU A 114 -32.75 11.41 21.25
N PRO A 115 -32.06 11.34 22.41
CA PRO A 115 -32.06 12.39 23.41
C PRO A 115 -31.62 13.75 22.85
N ASN A 116 -32.01 14.84 23.48
CA ASN A 116 -31.76 16.22 23.03
C ASN A 116 -30.25 16.57 22.79
N TRP A 117 -29.33 15.87 23.44
CA TRP A 117 -27.91 16.05 23.23
C TRP A 117 -27.40 15.54 21.85
N ALA A 118 -28.16 14.64 21.21
CA ALA A 118 -27.89 14.12 19.87
C ALA A 118 -28.84 14.72 18.83
N ALA A 119 -29.36 15.92 19.10
CA ALA A 119 -30.26 16.64 18.20
C ALA A 119 -29.63 16.87 16.82
N GLY A 120 -30.32 16.38 15.78
CA GLY A 120 -29.84 16.42 14.37
C GLY A 120 -29.41 15.06 13.82
N ILE A 121 -29.19 14.05 14.65
CA ILE A 121 -28.97 12.68 14.19
C ILE A 121 -30.29 11.92 14.16
N ARG A 122 -30.74 11.53 12.97
CA ARG A 122 -31.90 10.66 12.78
C ARG A 122 -31.41 9.23 12.58
N LEU A 123 -31.84 8.30 13.43
CA LEU A 123 -31.62 6.87 13.23
C LEU A 123 -32.93 6.25 12.72
N GLY A 124 -32.81 5.53 11.61
CA GLY A 124 -33.97 4.95 10.93
C GLY A 124 -34.60 5.89 9.91
N GLY A 125 -35.78 5.50 9.43
CA GLY A 125 -36.54 6.22 8.40
C GLY A 125 -36.59 5.44 7.08
N PRO A 126 -37.13 6.08 6.00
CA PRO A 126 -37.28 5.43 4.73
C PRO A 126 -35.93 5.29 4.01
N VAL A 127 -35.57 4.06 3.64
CA VAL A 127 -34.43 3.80 2.77
C VAL A 127 -34.94 3.79 1.33
N THR A 128 -34.43 4.73 0.51
CA THR A 128 -34.85 4.92 -0.88
C THR A 128 -33.81 4.31 -1.84
N ALA A 129 -34.27 3.81 -2.99
CA ALA A 129 -33.40 3.28 -4.04
C ALA A 129 -32.44 4.36 -4.58
N GLU A 130 -32.95 5.57 -4.77
CA GLU A 130 -32.20 6.71 -5.27
C GLU A 130 -31.10 7.15 -4.26
N GLY A 131 -31.45 7.19 -2.96
CA GLY A 131 -30.48 7.50 -1.92
C GLY A 131 -29.37 6.45 -1.82
N LEU A 132 -29.73 5.17 -1.96
CA LEU A 132 -28.74 4.09 -1.95
C LEU A 132 -27.85 4.14 -3.21
N ALA A 133 -28.41 4.43 -4.38
CA ALA A 133 -27.67 4.60 -5.62
C ALA A 133 -26.70 5.78 -5.55
N ALA A 134 -27.16 6.94 -5.04
CA ALA A 134 -26.32 8.12 -4.84
C ALA A 134 -25.15 7.84 -3.88
N THR A 135 -25.45 7.21 -2.74
CA THR A 135 -24.42 6.80 -1.77
C THR A 135 -23.46 5.77 -2.34
N GLY A 136 -23.96 4.82 -3.12
CA GLY A 136 -23.13 3.84 -3.83
C GLY A 136 -22.18 4.51 -4.83
N TYR A 137 -22.66 5.50 -5.56
CA TYR A 137 -21.84 6.30 -6.46
C TYR A 137 -20.73 7.07 -5.72
N ASP A 138 -21.09 7.78 -4.65
CA ASP A 138 -20.13 8.50 -3.82
C ASP A 138 -19.09 7.56 -3.18
N ALA A 139 -19.53 6.39 -2.72
CA ALA A 139 -18.65 5.37 -2.17
C ALA A 139 -17.68 4.84 -3.23
N LEU A 140 -18.18 4.59 -4.45
CA LEU A 140 -17.36 4.14 -5.58
C LEU A 140 -16.33 5.21 -5.98
N ARG A 141 -16.70 6.48 -5.96
CA ARG A 141 -15.81 7.61 -6.23
C ARG A 141 -14.65 7.67 -5.24
N LEU A 142 -14.94 7.57 -3.94
CA LEU A 142 -13.91 7.50 -2.89
C LEU A 142 -13.04 6.25 -3.02
N ALA A 143 -13.65 5.10 -3.28
CA ALA A 143 -12.93 3.85 -3.49
C ALA A 143 -11.99 3.91 -4.71
N GLY A 144 -12.44 4.56 -5.79
CA GLY A 144 -11.63 4.81 -6.98
C GLY A 144 -10.42 5.72 -6.70
N MET A 145 -10.61 6.80 -5.92
CA MET A 145 -9.49 7.65 -5.48
C MET A 145 -8.48 6.88 -4.62
N LEU A 146 -8.96 6.03 -3.68
CA LEU A 146 -8.10 5.16 -2.89
C LEU A 146 -7.36 4.13 -3.76
N ALA A 147 -8.02 3.61 -4.80
CA ALA A 147 -7.39 2.71 -5.76
C ALA A 147 -6.26 3.41 -6.55
N CYS A 148 -6.46 4.67 -6.97
CA CYS A 148 -5.42 5.47 -7.62
C CYS A 148 -4.22 5.70 -6.69
N LEU A 149 -4.46 6.04 -5.42
CA LEU A 149 -3.40 6.21 -4.43
C LEU A 149 -2.65 4.89 -4.16
N GLY A 150 -3.40 3.79 -4.08
CA GLY A 150 -2.85 2.43 -3.96
C GLY A 150 -2.01 2.04 -5.17
N ALA A 151 -2.44 2.42 -6.38
CA ALA A 151 -1.69 2.21 -7.61
C ALA A 151 -0.34 2.96 -7.59
N ALA A 152 -0.34 4.24 -7.24
CA ALA A 152 0.88 5.03 -7.09
C ALA A 152 1.85 4.35 -6.11
N ASN A 153 1.38 4.01 -4.91
CA ASN A 153 2.20 3.38 -3.88
C ASN A 153 2.72 1.98 -4.25
N SER A 154 1.95 1.22 -5.04
CA SER A 154 2.34 -0.14 -5.42
C SER A 154 3.29 -0.20 -6.61
N LEU A 155 3.18 0.78 -7.53
CA LEU A 155 3.98 0.83 -8.76
C LEU A 155 5.23 1.69 -8.64
N ALA A 156 5.17 2.77 -7.85
CA ALA A 156 6.32 3.62 -7.58
C ALA A 156 7.22 2.99 -6.50
N ASN A 157 8.49 2.76 -6.85
CA ASN A 157 9.48 2.34 -5.86
C ASN A 157 9.84 3.54 -4.97
N PRO A 158 9.51 3.53 -3.66
CA PRO A 158 9.72 4.69 -2.78
C PRO A 158 11.19 5.10 -2.68
N ARG A 159 12.12 4.15 -2.74
CA ARG A 159 13.56 4.43 -2.71
C ARG A 159 14.04 5.17 -3.96
N ARG A 160 13.42 4.91 -5.13
CA ARG A 160 13.76 5.63 -6.38
C ARG A 160 13.15 7.02 -6.41
N VAL A 161 11.94 7.19 -5.86
CA VAL A 161 11.31 8.52 -5.71
C VAL A 161 12.21 9.43 -4.88
N LEU A 162 12.67 8.96 -3.73
CA LEU A 162 13.53 9.73 -2.82
C LEU A 162 14.88 10.10 -3.43
N LYS A 163 15.46 9.22 -4.27
CA LYS A 163 16.72 9.50 -4.98
C LYS A 163 16.59 10.55 -6.09
N SER A 164 15.38 10.79 -6.58
CA SER A 164 15.09 11.76 -7.65
C SER A 164 14.60 13.11 -7.13
N VAL A 165 14.69 13.36 -5.81
CA VAL A 165 14.33 14.62 -5.17
C VAL A 165 15.37 15.71 -5.52
N PRO A 166 14.94 16.96 -5.80
CA PRO A 166 15.83 18.08 -6.10
C PRO A 166 16.88 18.33 -5.02
N ALA A 167 18.05 18.84 -5.43
CA ALA A 167 19.20 19.07 -4.56
C ALA A 167 18.89 19.91 -3.31
N ALA A 168 17.91 20.81 -3.36
CA ALA A 168 17.47 21.62 -2.23
C ALA A 168 16.92 20.81 -1.04
N LEU A 169 16.45 19.57 -1.29
CA LEU A 169 15.92 18.67 -0.28
C LEU A 169 16.81 17.43 -0.09
N HIS A 170 18.05 17.49 -0.61
CA HIS A 170 18.97 16.34 -0.63
C HIS A 170 19.23 15.78 0.78
N ASP A 171 19.51 16.64 1.75
CA ASP A 171 19.83 16.21 3.12
C ASP A 171 18.66 15.48 3.79
N ILE A 172 17.45 15.98 3.58
CA ILE A 172 16.23 15.33 4.07
C ILE A 172 16.01 13.98 3.35
N SER A 173 16.22 13.95 2.03
CA SER A 173 16.03 12.71 1.26
C SER A 173 17.05 11.65 1.64
N VAL A 174 18.29 12.01 1.91
CA VAL A 174 19.35 11.11 2.42
C VAL A 174 18.96 10.55 3.79
N ALA A 175 18.54 11.41 4.72
CA ALA A 175 18.09 10.98 6.04
C ALA A 175 16.92 9.99 5.96
N VAL A 176 15.92 10.25 5.08
CA VAL A 176 14.78 9.36 4.87
C VAL A 176 15.21 8.04 4.21
N VAL A 177 16.13 8.06 3.25
CA VAL A 177 16.67 6.82 2.63
C VAL A 177 17.38 5.97 3.66
N ILE A 178 18.21 6.59 4.51
CA ILE A 178 18.89 5.91 5.61
C ILE A 178 17.86 5.31 6.56
N ALA A 179 16.87 6.09 7.00
CA ALA A 179 15.81 5.61 7.88
C ALA A 179 15.05 4.42 7.27
N LEU A 180 14.66 4.50 5.97
CA LEU A 180 13.98 3.41 5.26
C LEU A 180 14.85 2.16 5.08
N SER A 181 16.18 2.28 5.08
CA SER A 181 17.09 1.13 5.00
C SER A 181 17.36 0.51 6.37
N VAL A 182 17.46 1.33 7.40
CA VAL A 182 17.74 0.90 8.77
C VAL A 182 16.50 0.29 9.43
N PHE A 183 15.31 0.82 9.16
CA PHE A 183 14.06 0.37 9.79
C PHE A 183 13.76 -1.14 9.58
N PRO A 184 13.87 -1.73 8.36
CA PRO A 184 13.72 -3.17 8.18
C PRO A 184 14.79 -3.99 8.93
N GLN A 185 16.02 -3.47 9.05
CA GLN A 185 17.09 -4.13 9.80
C GLN A 185 16.79 -4.15 11.29
N LEU A 186 16.29 -3.02 11.84
CA LEU A 186 15.82 -2.92 13.21
C LEU A 186 14.72 -3.94 13.51
N ILE A 187 13.72 -4.05 12.63
CA ILE A 187 12.64 -5.04 12.77
C ILE A 187 13.19 -6.47 12.78
N ALA A 188 14.10 -6.78 11.85
CA ALA A 188 14.70 -8.11 11.75
C ALA A 188 15.54 -8.44 13.00
N SER A 189 16.32 -7.49 13.51
CA SER A 189 17.11 -7.64 14.74
C SER A 189 16.19 -7.80 15.95
N ALA A 190 15.16 -6.96 16.11
CA ALA A 190 14.18 -7.10 17.18
C ALA A 190 13.46 -8.46 17.15
N GLN A 191 13.15 -8.99 15.97
CA GLN A 191 12.55 -10.31 15.83
C GLN A 191 13.51 -11.41 16.23
N ARG A 192 14.81 -11.33 15.87
CA ARG A 192 15.86 -12.29 16.31
C ARG A 192 15.98 -12.31 17.83
N VAL A 193 16.10 -11.14 18.46
CA VAL A 193 16.18 -11.00 19.91
C VAL A 193 14.92 -11.58 20.59
N ARG A 194 13.72 -11.27 20.06
CA ARG A 194 12.46 -11.84 20.58
C ARG A 194 12.41 -13.37 20.49
N ARG A 195 12.88 -13.96 19.37
CA ARG A 195 12.95 -15.42 19.21
C ARG A 195 13.94 -16.04 20.21
N ALA A 196 15.14 -15.48 20.33
CA ALA A 196 16.16 -15.95 21.27
C ALA A 196 15.67 -15.91 22.74
N ARG A 197 14.92 -14.87 23.12
CA ARG A 197 14.33 -14.73 24.47
C ARG A 197 13.23 -15.76 24.73
N ARG A 198 12.39 -16.04 23.72
CA ARG A 198 11.37 -17.09 23.84
C ARG A 198 12.01 -18.46 24.12
N LEU A 199 13.11 -18.77 23.44
CA LEU A 199 13.85 -20.03 23.65
C LEU A 199 14.47 -20.11 25.02
N ARG A 200 14.83 -18.97 25.64
CA ARG A 200 15.40 -18.91 27.03
C ARG A 200 14.31 -18.85 28.11
N GLY A 201 13.04 -19.06 27.78
CA GLY A 201 11.93 -19.06 28.74
C GLY A 201 11.59 -17.70 29.38
N ASN A 202 12.19 -16.60 28.91
CA ASN A 202 12.02 -15.29 29.51
C ASN A 202 10.86 -14.54 28.85
N THR A 203 9.64 -14.74 29.36
CA THR A 203 8.39 -14.15 28.86
C THR A 203 7.98 -12.88 29.60
N ARG A 204 8.90 -12.06 30.05
CA ARG A 204 8.55 -10.78 30.71
C ARG A 204 7.71 -9.91 29.76
N LYS A 205 6.50 -9.54 30.22
CA LYS A 205 5.56 -8.66 29.52
C LYS A 205 5.70 -7.22 30.06
N GLY A 206 5.49 -6.20 29.20
CA GLY A 206 5.44 -4.79 29.61
C GLY A 206 6.61 -3.94 29.13
N ILE A 207 6.63 -2.66 29.55
CA ILE A 207 7.60 -1.62 29.13
C ILE A 207 9.04 -2.02 29.45
N ARG A 208 9.29 -2.72 30.55
CA ARG A 208 10.61 -3.27 30.90
C ARG A 208 11.13 -4.32 29.91
N ALA A 209 10.22 -4.99 29.16
CA ALA A 209 10.62 -5.88 28.07
C ALA A 209 11.10 -5.10 26.83
N LEU A 210 10.65 -3.87 26.61
CA LEU A 210 11.11 -2.99 25.53
C LEU A 210 12.57 -2.55 25.73
N GLY A 211 12.95 -2.09 26.93
CA GLY A 211 14.33 -1.71 27.22
C GLY A 211 15.31 -2.87 27.06
N ALA A 212 14.90 -4.05 27.47
CA ALA A 212 15.71 -5.26 27.34
C ALA A 212 15.83 -5.80 25.89
N VAL A 213 15.00 -5.33 24.95
CA VAL A 213 15.12 -5.60 23.52
C VAL A 213 15.89 -4.50 22.81
N LEU A 214 15.71 -3.23 23.22
CA LEU A 214 16.35 -2.07 22.59
C LEU A 214 17.87 -2.08 22.78
N VAL A 215 18.37 -2.42 23.99
CA VAL A 215 19.81 -2.42 24.26
C VAL A 215 20.56 -3.39 23.33
N PRO A 216 20.23 -4.71 23.22
CA PRO A 216 20.92 -5.61 22.31
C PRO A 216 20.73 -5.27 20.83
N VAL A 217 19.61 -4.63 20.47
CA VAL A 217 19.35 -4.18 19.08
C VAL A 217 20.25 -3.01 18.72
N LEU A 218 20.47 -2.07 19.62
CA LEU A 218 21.37 -0.94 19.43
C LEU A 218 22.84 -1.39 19.42
N GLU A 219 23.18 -2.38 20.22
CA GLU A 219 24.50 -3.00 20.26
C GLU A 219 24.82 -3.74 18.96
N ASP A 220 23.87 -4.51 18.42
CA ASP A 220 23.97 -5.22 17.11
C ASP A 220 24.15 -4.22 15.94
N LEU A 221 23.56 -3.03 16.06
CA LEU A 221 23.72 -1.94 15.08
C LEU A 221 25.07 -1.23 15.21
N SER A 222 25.62 -1.09 16.40
CA SER A 222 26.91 -0.44 16.61
C SER A 222 28.08 -1.30 16.11
N LEU A 223 27.93 -2.64 16.17
CA LEU A 223 28.93 -3.58 15.66
C LEU A 223 29.03 -3.63 14.14
N ILE A 224 28.01 -3.15 13.40
CA ILE A 224 28.04 -3.06 11.92
C ILE A 224 28.92 -1.88 11.45
N HIS A 225 29.29 -0.97 12.34
CA HIS A 225 30.09 0.22 12.01
C HIS A 225 31.61 0.04 12.24
N ILE A 226 32.06 -1.15 12.64
CA ILE A 226 33.47 -1.54 12.74
C ILE A 226 33.74 -2.59 11.70
#